data_822d272c15ee4588592390e940e47d06
#
_entry.id   822d272c15ee4588592390e940e47d06
#
_cell.length_a   1.000
_cell.length_b   1.000
_cell.length_c   1.000
_cell.angle_alpha   90.00
_cell.angle_beta   90.00
_cell.angle_gamma   90.00
#
_symmetry.space_group_name_H-M   'P 1'
#
loop_
_entity.id
_entity.type
_entity.pdbx_description
1 polymer ?
#
loop_
_entity_poly.entity_id
_entity_poly.type
_entity_poly.pdbx_seq_one_letter_code
_entity_poly.pdbx_strand_id
1 'polypeptide(L)'
;MYPLSGKRPVPEHIPRPDYAVDGIPRAERREAGQAPRILKSDGQEKMRKVCKLAREVLDLAASHIRPGVSTDEIDEVVHNACIERNSYPSPLNYRDFPKSVCLSVNEVICHGIPDQRILQEGDIVNVDVTLYHEGYHGDLNATYPVGEIDEDSKKLIKTTRDSLDAAIKLCKPGALFRDLGKAIEPIARANGCAVVRTYTGHGIHTLFHCAPNVPHYAKNKAVGTMKPGMVRTLLPIYRNNCLL
;
A
#
# COMPACT_ATOMS: atom_id res chain seq x y z
N MET A 1 3.41 -0.68 -24.10
CA MET A 1 4.30 -0.58 -22.92
C MET A 1 5.05 0.73 -23.04
N TYR A 2 5.00 1.57 -22.02
CA TYR A 2 5.68 2.87 -22.02
C TYR A 2 7.14 2.68 -21.58
N PRO A 3 8.08 3.56 -22.00
CA PRO A 3 9.47 3.51 -21.54
C PRO A 3 9.59 3.68 -20.03
N LEU A 4 10.58 3.00 -19.43
CA LEU A 4 10.94 3.18 -18.03
C LEU A 4 12.19 4.07 -17.94
N SER A 5 12.17 5.05 -17.06
CA SER A 5 13.39 5.74 -16.62
C SER A 5 14.21 4.85 -15.67
N GLY A 6 15.50 5.15 -15.51
CA GLY A 6 16.38 4.41 -14.61
C GLY A 6 15.96 4.49 -13.14
N LYS A 7 16.52 3.60 -12.30
CA LYS A 7 16.37 3.66 -10.84
C LYS A 7 16.95 4.97 -10.30
N ARG A 8 16.21 5.66 -9.44
CA ARG A 8 16.66 6.90 -8.80
C ARG A 8 17.62 6.58 -7.65
N PRO A 9 18.75 7.33 -7.52
CA PRO A 9 19.73 7.07 -6.47
C PRO A 9 19.25 7.55 -5.09
N VAL A 10 19.51 6.76 -4.07
CA VAL A 10 19.29 7.16 -2.66
C VAL A 10 20.63 7.56 -2.05
N PRO A 11 20.77 8.70 -1.36
CA PRO A 11 22.00 9.12 -0.68
C PRO A 11 22.50 8.08 0.33
N GLU A 12 23.80 7.92 0.46
CA GLU A 12 24.41 6.88 1.30
C GLU A 12 24.10 7.01 2.79
N HIS A 13 23.92 8.23 3.28
CA HIS A 13 23.59 8.48 4.68
C HIS A 13 22.20 8.04 5.11
N ILE A 14 21.30 7.74 4.15
CA ILE A 14 19.94 7.28 4.43
C ILE A 14 20.00 5.79 4.78
N PRO A 15 19.50 5.38 5.97
CA PRO A 15 19.41 3.96 6.33
C PRO A 15 18.58 3.18 5.33
N ARG A 16 19.05 1.99 4.97
CA ARG A 16 18.46 1.16 3.91
C ARG A 16 17.99 -0.18 4.46
N PRO A 17 16.90 -0.75 3.94
CA PRO A 17 16.53 -2.13 4.23
C PRO A 17 17.52 -3.11 3.58
N ASP A 18 17.51 -4.37 4.03
CA ASP A 18 18.48 -5.39 3.64
C ASP A 18 18.47 -5.76 2.14
N TYR A 19 17.37 -5.50 1.46
CA TYR A 19 17.19 -5.75 0.03
C TYR A 19 17.61 -4.58 -0.88
N ALA A 20 17.97 -3.43 -0.32
CA ALA A 20 18.20 -2.21 -1.09
C ALA A 20 19.32 -2.33 -2.15
N VAL A 21 20.26 -3.26 -1.97
CA VAL A 21 21.42 -3.45 -2.88
C VAL A 21 21.09 -4.47 -3.97
N ASP A 22 20.55 -5.62 -3.60
CA ASP A 22 20.42 -6.78 -4.49
C ASP A 22 18.99 -7.31 -4.67
N GLY A 23 17.99 -6.58 -4.17
CA GLY A 23 16.59 -6.93 -4.34
C GLY A 23 16.09 -8.07 -3.44
N ILE A 24 16.94 -8.66 -2.59
CA ILE A 24 16.60 -9.88 -1.84
C ILE A 24 16.20 -9.57 -0.39
N PRO A 25 14.92 -9.65 -0.01
CA PRO A 25 14.45 -9.40 1.36
C PRO A 25 14.78 -10.60 2.29
N ARG A 26 16.02 -10.69 2.72
CA ARG A 26 16.54 -11.85 3.49
C ARG A 26 15.91 -11.95 4.87
N ALA A 27 15.67 -10.81 5.52
CA ALA A 27 15.04 -10.80 6.83
C ALA A 27 13.61 -11.35 6.76
N GLU A 28 12.81 -10.99 5.75
CA GLU A 28 11.48 -11.55 5.54
C GLU A 28 11.52 -13.06 5.29
N ARG A 29 12.48 -13.52 4.49
CA ARG A 29 12.65 -14.96 4.20
C ARG A 29 13.00 -15.75 5.46
N ARG A 30 13.81 -15.19 6.36
CA ARG A 30 14.16 -15.85 7.65
C ARG A 30 12.98 -15.90 8.62
N GLU A 31 12.13 -14.88 8.62
CA GLU A 31 10.96 -14.79 9.51
C GLU A 31 9.67 -15.37 8.90
N ALA A 32 9.75 -15.93 7.70
CA ALA A 32 8.60 -16.58 7.05
C ALA A 32 8.01 -17.70 7.93
N GLY A 33 6.69 -17.65 8.14
CA GLY A 33 5.97 -18.63 8.98
C GLY A 33 6.03 -18.37 10.49
N GLN A 34 6.73 -17.34 10.95
CA GLN A 34 6.71 -16.97 12.36
C GLN A 34 5.40 -16.30 12.77
N ALA A 35 5.12 -16.32 14.08
CA ALA A 35 3.95 -15.65 14.64
C ALA A 35 4.04 -14.12 14.48
N PRO A 36 2.91 -13.41 14.38
CA PRO A 36 2.90 -11.96 14.30
C PRO A 36 3.61 -11.33 15.49
N ARG A 37 4.51 -10.37 15.19
CA ARG A 37 5.29 -9.67 16.23
C ARG A 37 4.41 -8.67 16.97
N ILE A 38 4.65 -8.57 18.30
CA ILE A 38 4.05 -7.54 19.16
C ILE A 38 5.13 -6.50 19.44
N LEU A 39 4.91 -5.28 19.01
CA LEU A 39 5.82 -4.17 19.21
C LEU A 39 5.72 -3.62 20.62
N LYS A 40 6.87 -3.35 21.25
CA LYS A 40 6.99 -2.58 22.48
C LYS A 40 6.72 -1.09 22.20
N SER A 41 6.66 -0.26 23.25
CA SER A 41 6.33 1.18 23.15
C SER A 41 7.22 1.92 22.16
N ASP A 42 8.54 1.73 22.22
CA ASP A 42 9.49 2.37 21.29
C ASP A 42 9.24 2.02 19.83
N GLY A 43 8.98 0.73 19.55
CA GLY A 43 8.63 0.28 18.20
C GLY A 43 7.28 0.84 17.72
N GLN A 44 6.30 0.97 18.62
CA GLN A 44 5.02 1.60 18.29
C GLN A 44 5.17 3.10 17.97
N GLU A 45 6.03 3.82 18.69
CA GLU A 45 6.34 5.23 18.42
C GLU A 45 7.01 5.41 17.06
N LYS A 46 7.99 4.57 16.73
CA LYS A 46 8.64 4.56 15.41
C LYS A 46 7.65 4.24 14.29
N MET A 47 6.75 3.28 14.51
CA MET A 47 5.67 2.99 13.56
C MET A 47 4.75 4.21 13.34
N ARG A 48 4.32 4.90 14.40
CA ARG A 48 3.52 6.12 14.27
C ARG A 48 4.26 7.20 13.50
N LYS A 49 5.57 7.37 13.76
CA LYS A 49 6.43 8.33 13.06
C LYS A 49 6.49 8.02 11.56
N VAL A 50 6.86 6.80 11.18
CA VAL A 50 6.99 6.44 9.77
C VAL A 50 5.64 6.50 9.04
N CYS A 51 4.54 6.07 9.66
CA CYS A 51 3.20 6.19 9.08
C CYS A 51 2.78 7.66 8.86
N LYS A 52 3.15 8.57 9.78
CA LYS A 52 2.92 10.01 9.59
C LYS A 52 3.73 10.55 8.41
N LEU A 53 5.02 10.22 8.32
CA LEU A 53 5.86 10.62 7.19
C LEU A 53 5.33 10.07 5.86
N ALA A 54 4.91 8.81 5.84
CA ALA A 54 4.31 8.19 4.65
C ALA A 54 3.00 8.90 4.25
N ARG A 55 2.18 9.32 5.22
CA ARG A 55 0.97 10.10 4.97
C ARG A 55 1.29 11.45 4.32
N GLU A 56 2.30 12.17 4.82
CA GLU A 56 2.74 13.44 4.24
C GLU A 56 3.22 13.26 2.79
N VAL A 57 3.95 12.18 2.50
CA VAL A 57 4.41 11.87 1.14
C VAL A 57 3.25 11.52 0.22
N LEU A 58 2.28 10.75 0.70
CA LEU A 58 1.07 10.42 -0.07
C LEU A 58 0.24 11.68 -0.38
N ASP A 59 0.08 12.59 0.58
CA ASP A 59 -0.64 13.85 0.36
C ASP A 59 0.08 14.74 -0.64
N LEU A 60 1.41 14.79 -0.59
CA LEU A 60 2.22 15.50 -1.58
C LEU A 60 2.06 14.88 -2.99
N ALA A 61 2.17 13.55 -3.11
CA ALA A 61 1.95 12.85 -4.38
C ALA A 61 0.55 13.14 -4.95
N ALA A 62 -0.48 13.11 -4.10
CA ALA A 62 -1.85 13.41 -4.47
C ALA A 62 -2.01 14.83 -5.05
N SER A 63 -1.29 15.82 -4.51
CA SER A 63 -1.33 17.20 -5.01
C SER A 63 -0.76 17.38 -6.43
N HIS A 64 -0.02 16.40 -6.92
CA HIS A 64 0.55 16.40 -8.27
C HIS A 64 -0.31 15.63 -9.29
N ILE A 65 -1.36 14.95 -8.85
CA ILE A 65 -2.24 14.19 -9.73
C ILE A 65 -3.15 15.13 -10.51
N ARG A 66 -2.94 15.18 -11.83
CA ARG A 66 -3.75 15.96 -12.79
C ARG A 66 -3.53 15.44 -14.20
N PRO A 67 -4.42 15.72 -15.15
CA PRO A 67 -4.17 15.42 -16.55
C PRO A 67 -2.87 16.04 -17.05
N GLY A 68 -2.13 15.32 -17.87
CA GLY A 68 -0.87 15.77 -18.50
C GLY A 68 0.40 15.46 -17.72
N VAL A 69 0.31 14.95 -16.49
CA VAL A 69 1.47 14.49 -15.70
C VAL A 69 1.74 13.01 -15.98
N SER A 70 3.00 12.62 -16.12
CA SER A 70 3.37 11.22 -16.25
C SER A 70 3.44 10.52 -14.90
N THR A 71 3.27 9.21 -14.88
CA THR A 71 3.43 8.42 -13.64
C THR A 71 4.89 8.44 -13.16
N ASP A 72 5.86 8.61 -14.06
CA ASP A 72 7.29 8.77 -13.70
C ASP A 72 7.59 10.10 -12.98
N GLU A 73 6.91 11.19 -13.34
CA GLU A 73 7.02 12.48 -12.64
C GLU A 73 6.48 12.36 -11.20
N ILE A 74 5.38 11.63 -10.99
CA ILE A 74 4.86 11.36 -9.64
C ILE A 74 5.84 10.50 -8.83
N ASP A 75 6.47 9.50 -9.45
CA ASP A 75 7.54 8.70 -8.81
C ASP A 75 8.71 9.59 -8.37
N GLU A 76 9.10 10.57 -9.18
CA GLU A 76 10.15 11.53 -8.81
C GLU A 76 9.78 12.36 -7.60
N VAL A 77 8.56 12.88 -7.56
CA VAL A 77 8.04 13.62 -6.41
C VAL A 77 8.09 12.78 -5.15
N VAL A 78 7.60 11.54 -5.20
CA VAL A 78 7.61 10.62 -4.06
C VAL A 78 9.03 10.28 -3.64
N HIS A 79 9.92 9.98 -4.59
CA HIS A 79 11.32 9.69 -4.30
C HIS A 79 11.99 10.83 -3.54
N ASN A 80 11.91 12.05 -4.07
CA ASN A 80 12.52 13.23 -3.47
C ASN A 80 11.93 13.53 -2.09
N ALA A 81 10.61 13.41 -1.94
CA ALA A 81 9.94 13.58 -0.65
C ALA A 81 10.38 12.57 0.42
N CYS A 82 10.68 11.31 0.01
CA CYS A 82 11.28 10.32 0.91
C CYS A 82 12.68 10.74 1.35
N ILE A 83 13.53 11.17 0.40
CA ILE A 83 14.90 11.61 0.67
C ILE A 83 14.93 12.80 1.63
N GLU A 84 14.10 13.82 1.40
CA GLU A 84 13.96 15.00 2.28
C GLU A 84 13.59 14.64 3.72
N ARG A 85 12.91 13.51 3.91
CA ARG A 85 12.51 12.95 5.22
C ARG A 85 13.51 11.96 5.79
N ASN A 86 14.72 11.89 5.24
CA ASN A 86 15.73 10.89 5.62
C ASN A 86 15.16 9.46 5.63
N SER A 87 14.36 9.13 4.63
CA SER A 87 13.66 7.86 4.52
C SER A 87 14.01 7.19 3.18
N TYR A 88 14.06 5.86 3.19
CA TYR A 88 14.21 5.07 1.97
C TYR A 88 12.82 4.74 1.41
N PRO A 89 12.54 4.94 0.12
CA PRO A 89 11.28 4.48 -0.48
C PRO A 89 11.28 2.95 -0.57
N SER A 90 10.48 2.30 0.28
CA SER A 90 10.53 0.85 0.47
C SER A 90 10.31 0.00 -0.79
N PRO A 91 9.48 0.40 -1.78
CA PRO A 91 9.35 -0.38 -3.01
C PRO A 91 10.64 -0.45 -3.83
N LEU A 92 11.50 0.59 -3.76
CA LEU A 92 12.70 0.66 -4.60
C LEU A 92 13.63 -0.54 -4.35
N ASN A 93 13.89 -1.27 -5.41
CA ASN A 93 14.66 -2.51 -5.42
C ASN A 93 14.09 -3.68 -4.59
N TYR A 94 12.92 -3.54 -3.97
CA TYR A 94 12.27 -4.68 -3.32
C TYR A 94 11.86 -5.71 -4.38
N ARG A 95 12.50 -6.90 -4.35
CA ARG A 95 12.32 -7.95 -5.38
C ARG A 95 12.51 -7.39 -6.81
N ASP A 96 13.53 -6.55 -6.97
CA ASP A 96 13.89 -5.87 -8.22
C ASP A 96 12.87 -4.83 -8.74
N PHE A 97 11.91 -4.40 -7.91
CA PHE A 97 10.98 -3.34 -8.29
C PHE A 97 11.75 -2.04 -8.59
N PRO A 98 11.57 -1.41 -9.76
CA PRO A 98 12.51 -0.40 -10.25
C PRO A 98 12.22 1.04 -9.79
N LYS A 99 11.13 1.28 -9.06
CA LYS A 99 10.57 2.59 -8.74
C LYS A 99 10.35 2.80 -7.24
N SER A 100 10.09 4.03 -6.84
CA SER A 100 9.96 4.44 -5.44
C SER A 100 8.54 4.36 -4.89
N VAL A 101 7.56 4.20 -5.76
CA VAL A 101 6.13 4.13 -5.45
C VAL A 101 5.45 3.17 -6.40
N CYS A 102 4.31 2.57 -6.01
CA CYS A 102 3.45 1.89 -6.97
C CYS A 102 2.34 2.85 -7.43
N LEU A 103 2.16 2.97 -8.76
CA LEU A 103 1.09 3.76 -9.38
C LEU A 103 0.25 2.87 -10.27
N SER A 104 -0.94 2.54 -9.81
CA SER A 104 -1.85 1.63 -10.51
C SER A 104 -2.99 2.43 -11.13
N VAL A 105 -2.98 2.53 -12.47
CA VAL A 105 -3.92 3.35 -13.22
C VAL A 105 -5.00 2.45 -13.82
N ASN A 106 -6.25 2.82 -13.63
CA ASN A 106 -7.46 2.17 -14.17
C ASN A 106 -7.51 0.65 -13.88
N GLU A 107 -7.35 -0.19 -14.91
CA GLU A 107 -7.42 -1.66 -14.81
C GLU A 107 -6.24 -2.30 -14.07
N VAL A 108 -5.18 -1.58 -13.81
CA VAL A 108 -4.04 -2.08 -13.03
C VAL A 108 -4.45 -2.19 -11.57
N ILE A 109 -4.61 -3.41 -11.09
CA ILE A 109 -5.19 -3.70 -9.77
C ILE A 109 -4.27 -3.21 -8.63
N CYS A 110 -2.96 -3.47 -8.73
CA CYS A 110 -1.94 -3.04 -7.76
C CYS A 110 -0.55 -3.19 -8.35
N HIS A 111 0.47 -2.70 -7.63
CA HIS A 111 1.89 -2.81 -7.98
C HIS A 111 2.23 -2.27 -9.38
N GLY A 112 1.46 -1.30 -9.88
CA GLY A 112 1.76 -0.62 -11.13
C GLY A 112 3.13 0.05 -11.06
N ILE A 113 3.95 -0.14 -12.11
CA ILE A 113 5.30 0.44 -12.21
C ILE A 113 5.17 1.80 -12.87
N PRO A 114 5.56 2.90 -12.18
CA PRO A 114 5.64 4.22 -12.81
C PRO A 114 6.47 4.23 -14.09
N ASP A 115 5.92 4.79 -15.15
CA ASP A 115 6.53 4.88 -16.47
C ASP A 115 6.17 6.21 -17.16
N GLN A 116 6.43 6.34 -18.46
CA GLN A 116 6.13 7.55 -19.22
C GLN A 116 4.65 7.69 -19.62
N ARG A 117 3.74 6.89 -19.07
CA ARG A 117 2.30 7.06 -19.29
C ARG A 117 1.85 8.41 -18.74
N ILE A 118 1.23 9.20 -19.60
CA ILE A 118 0.59 10.47 -19.22
C ILE A 118 -0.80 10.18 -18.68
N LEU A 119 -1.11 10.71 -17.50
CA LEU A 119 -2.45 10.66 -16.92
C LEU A 119 -3.42 11.51 -17.74
N GLN A 120 -4.60 10.99 -17.96
CA GLN A 120 -5.64 11.62 -18.77
C GLN A 120 -6.86 11.96 -17.92
N GLU A 121 -7.65 12.93 -18.38
CA GLU A 121 -8.96 13.22 -17.81
C GLU A 121 -9.81 11.94 -17.77
N GLY A 122 -10.42 11.66 -16.63
CA GLY A 122 -11.22 10.46 -16.44
C GLY A 122 -10.47 9.23 -15.90
N ASP A 123 -9.13 9.26 -15.85
CA ASP A 123 -8.35 8.19 -15.20
C ASP A 123 -8.63 8.16 -13.69
N ILE A 124 -8.50 6.99 -13.09
CA ILE A 124 -8.31 6.82 -11.65
C ILE A 124 -6.92 6.24 -11.39
N VAL A 125 -6.22 6.73 -10.36
CA VAL A 125 -4.88 6.25 -10.03
C VAL A 125 -4.77 5.92 -8.54
N ASN A 126 -4.40 4.68 -8.22
CA ASN A 126 -4.00 4.31 -6.88
C ASN A 126 -2.52 4.65 -6.67
N VAL A 127 -2.24 5.44 -5.66
CA VAL A 127 -0.89 5.79 -5.22
C VAL A 127 -0.59 5.02 -3.95
N ASP A 128 0.38 4.13 -4.00
CA ASP A 128 0.75 3.22 -2.92
C ASP A 128 2.18 3.53 -2.46
N VAL A 129 2.26 4.21 -1.31
CA VAL A 129 3.47 4.78 -0.74
C VAL A 129 3.92 3.95 0.45
N THR A 130 5.16 3.51 0.44
CA THR A 130 5.80 2.88 1.60
C THR A 130 7.16 3.50 1.86
N LEU A 131 7.38 3.97 3.08
CA LEU A 131 8.66 4.51 3.56
C LEU A 131 9.32 3.55 4.54
N TYR A 132 10.66 3.49 4.46
CA TYR A 132 11.50 2.89 5.51
C TYR A 132 12.23 4.02 6.26
N HIS A 133 11.93 4.15 7.56
CA HIS A 133 12.47 5.19 8.41
C HIS A 133 12.83 4.63 9.79
N GLU A 134 14.04 4.90 10.27
CA GLU A 134 14.54 4.42 11.58
C GLU A 134 14.33 2.91 11.82
N GLY A 135 14.46 2.11 10.75
CA GLY A 135 14.35 0.65 10.84
C GLY A 135 12.92 0.10 10.72
N TYR A 136 11.91 0.94 10.43
CA TYR A 136 10.51 0.54 10.30
C TYR A 136 9.92 0.96 8.95
N HIS A 137 8.99 0.14 8.44
CA HIS A 137 8.22 0.44 7.24
C HIS A 137 6.85 1.01 7.60
N GLY A 138 6.42 2.06 6.86
CA GLY A 138 5.06 2.61 6.95
C GLY A 138 4.44 2.59 5.57
N ASP A 139 3.32 1.90 5.42
CA ASP A 139 2.68 1.54 4.16
C ASP A 139 1.23 1.99 4.15
N LEU A 140 0.86 2.79 3.15
CA LEU A 140 -0.50 3.30 2.96
C LEU A 140 -0.73 3.72 1.51
N ASN A 141 -1.99 3.62 1.09
CA ASN A 141 -2.38 4.05 -0.25
C ASN A 141 -3.76 4.69 -0.27
N ALA A 142 -4.03 5.39 -1.38
CA ALA A 142 -5.36 5.88 -1.72
C ALA A 142 -5.51 5.98 -3.24
N THR A 143 -6.75 5.90 -3.70
CA THR A 143 -7.08 6.09 -5.12
C THR A 143 -7.64 7.49 -5.33
N TYR A 144 -7.11 8.18 -6.33
CA TYR A 144 -7.43 9.55 -6.66
C TYR A 144 -8.00 9.65 -8.08
N PRO A 145 -8.98 10.54 -8.30
CA PRO A 145 -9.43 10.88 -9.64
C PRO A 145 -8.40 11.75 -10.36
N VAL A 146 -8.33 11.63 -11.68
CA VAL A 146 -7.58 12.51 -12.55
C VAL A 146 -8.59 13.39 -13.29
N GLY A 147 -8.79 14.62 -12.83
CA GLY A 147 -9.87 15.48 -13.30
C GLY A 147 -11.27 14.92 -12.94
N GLU A 148 -12.22 15.05 -13.87
CA GLU A 148 -13.58 14.51 -13.69
C GLU A 148 -13.65 13.04 -14.11
N ILE A 149 -14.16 12.19 -13.23
CA ILE A 149 -14.31 10.74 -13.45
C ILE A 149 -15.80 10.36 -13.53
N ASP A 150 -16.08 9.22 -14.14
CA ASP A 150 -17.43 8.67 -14.26
C ASP A 150 -18.02 8.21 -12.91
N GLU A 151 -19.33 7.99 -12.87
CA GLU A 151 -20.06 7.61 -11.65
C GLU A 151 -19.70 6.20 -11.17
N ASP A 152 -19.33 5.27 -12.05
CA ASP A 152 -18.89 3.93 -11.68
C ASP A 152 -17.54 3.96 -10.98
N SER A 153 -16.61 4.78 -11.46
CA SER A 153 -15.31 5.05 -10.85
C SER A 153 -15.45 5.72 -9.48
N LYS A 154 -16.33 6.74 -9.36
CA LYS A 154 -16.66 7.37 -8.07
C LYS A 154 -17.23 6.36 -7.07
N LYS A 155 -18.15 5.52 -7.53
CA LYS A 155 -18.77 4.46 -6.74
C LYS A 155 -17.74 3.42 -6.29
N LEU A 156 -16.83 3.00 -7.16
CA LEU A 156 -15.77 2.05 -6.85
C LEU A 156 -14.85 2.58 -5.74
N ILE A 157 -14.35 3.81 -5.88
CA ILE A 157 -13.49 4.46 -4.89
C ILE A 157 -14.22 4.57 -3.55
N LYS A 158 -15.46 5.05 -3.56
CA LYS A 158 -16.27 5.19 -2.33
C LYS A 158 -16.52 3.84 -1.66
N THR A 159 -16.90 2.82 -2.43
CA THR A 159 -17.16 1.47 -1.91
C THR A 159 -15.93 0.87 -1.25
N THR A 160 -14.76 1.06 -1.86
CA THR A 160 -13.47 0.59 -1.32
C THR A 160 -13.17 1.30 0.01
N ARG A 161 -13.37 2.60 0.07
CA ARG A 161 -13.17 3.39 1.30
C ARG A 161 -14.13 2.98 2.41
N ASP A 162 -15.43 2.87 2.12
CA ASP A 162 -16.45 2.47 3.10
C ASP A 162 -16.14 1.07 3.69
N SER A 163 -15.64 0.16 2.85
CA SER A 163 -15.24 -1.18 3.29
C SER A 163 -14.01 -1.19 4.18
N LEU A 164 -13.02 -0.36 3.85
CA LEU A 164 -11.84 -0.17 4.69
C LEU A 164 -12.24 0.39 6.07
N ASP A 165 -13.07 1.41 6.09
CA ASP A 165 -13.52 2.03 7.33
C ASP A 165 -14.35 1.06 8.19
N ALA A 166 -15.17 0.20 7.57
CA ALA A 166 -15.91 -0.86 8.27
C ALA A 166 -14.94 -1.90 8.89
N ALA A 167 -13.90 -2.29 8.17
CA ALA A 167 -12.88 -3.20 8.67
C ALA A 167 -12.07 -2.59 9.83
N ILE A 168 -11.67 -1.33 9.71
CA ILE A 168 -10.94 -0.60 10.75
C ILE A 168 -11.73 -0.58 12.08
N LYS A 169 -13.04 -0.36 12.02
CA LYS A 169 -13.93 -0.37 13.21
C LYS A 169 -13.92 -1.70 13.97
N LEU A 170 -13.63 -2.81 13.29
CA LEU A 170 -13.51 -4.13 13.92
C LEU A 170 -12.13 -4.38 14.54
N CYS A 171 -11.14 -3.52 14.26
CA CYS A 171 -9.78 -3.69 14.74
C CYS A 171 -9.68 -3.35 16.23
N LYS A 172 -9.73 -4.38 17.07
CA LYS A 172 -9.60 -4.28 18.54
C LYS A 172 -8.95 -5.54 19.10
N PRO A 173 -8.39 -5.49 20.29
CA PRO A 173 -7.86 -6.69 20.96
C PRO A 173 -8.89 -7.82 21.00
N GLY A 174 -8.50 -9.04 20.68
CA GLY A 174 -9.37 -10.23 20.64
C GLY A 174 -10.13 -10.44 19.31
N ALA A 175 -10.20 -9.45 18.42
CA ALA A 175 -10.82 -9.63 17.11
C ALA A 175 -10.03 -10.65 16.24
N LEU A 176 -10.74 -11.49 15.51
CA LEU A 176 -10.14 -12.48 14.62
C LEU A 176 -9.76 -11.82 13.28
N PHE A 177 -8.59 -12.11 12.75
CA PHE A 177 -8.18 -11.59 11.43
C PHE A 177 -9.17 -11.98 10.32
N ARG A 178 -9.70 -13.20 10.35
CA ARG A 178 -10.69 -13.69 9.37
C ARG A 178 -12.02 -12.92 9.37
N ASP A 179 -12.36 -12.21 10.42
CA ASP A 179 -13.64 -11.48 10.52
C ASP A 179 -13.63 -10.18 9.74
N LEU A 180 -12.47 -9.63 9.41
CA LEU A 180 -12.36 -8.43 8.58
C LEU A 180 -12.98 -8.63 7.20
N GLY A 181 -12.73 -9.77 6.56
CA GLY A 181 -13.35 -10.09 5.28
C GLY A 181 -14.88 -10.24 5.33
N LYS A 182 -15.44 -10.59 6.50
CA LYS A 182 -16.90 -10.64 6.69
C LYS A 182 -17.54 -9.24 6.70
N ALA A 183 -16.79 -8.21 7.09
CA ALA A 183 -17.27 -6.83 7.04
C ALA A 183 -17.06 -6.23 5.64
N ILE A 184 -15.99 -6.57 4.95
CA ILE A 184 -15.58 -6.00 3.67
C ILE A 184 -16.44 -6.54 2.51
N GLU A 185 -16.49 -7.88 2.34
CA GLU A 185 -17.09 -8.48 1.14
C GLU A 185 -18.59 -8.16 0.95
N PRO A 186 -19.46 -8.09 1.97
CA PRO A 186 -20.86 -7.71 1.77
C PRO A 186 -21.02 -6.28 1.23
N ILE A 187 -20.19 -5.33 1.65
CA ILE A 187 -20.22 -3.95 1.16
C ILE A 187 -19.82 -3.91 -0.33
N ALA A 188 -18.76 -4.63 -0.70
CA ALA A 188 -18.35 -4.76 -2.09
C ALA A 188 -19.48 -5.32 -2.97
N ARG A 189 -20.06 -6.45 -2.57
CA ARG A 189 -21.13 -7.12 -3.32
C ARG A 189 -22.38 -6.26 -3.47
N ALA A 190 -22.81 -5.56 -2.41
CA ALA A 190 -23.97 -4.68 -2.44
C ALA A 190 -23.81 -3.54 -3.46
N ASN A 191 -22.57 -3.18 -3.82
CA ASN A 191 -22.24 -2.16 -4.79
C ASN A 191 -21.82 -2.70 -6.17
N GLY A 192 -22.00 -4.01 -6.43
CA GLY A 192 -21.65 -4.63 -7.71
C GLY A 192 -20.15 -4.91 -7.88
N CYS A 193 -19.36 -4.81 -6.81
CA CYS A 193 -17.93 -5.06 -6.84
C CYS A 193 -17.58 -6.46 -6.33
N ALA A 194 -16.41 -6.99 -6.71
CA ALA A 194 -15.85 -8.21 -6.18
C ALA A 194 -14.49 -7.96 -5.52
N VAL A 195 -14.25 -8.61 -4.38
CA VAL A 195 -12.97 -8.56 -3.69
C VAL A 195 -11.93 -9.39 -4.45
N VAL A 196 -10.78 -8.82 -4.75
CA VAL A 196 -9.65 -9.55 -5.31
C VAL A 196 -9.04 -10.42 -4.22
N ARG A 197 -8.97 -11.73 -4.47
CA ARG A 197 -8.56 -12.72 -3.46
C ARG A 197 -7.07 -13.04 -3.44
N THR A 198 -6.38 -12.68 -4.50
CA THR A 198 -4.94 -12.97 -4.68
C THR A 198 -4.06 -12.15 -3.75
N TYR A 199 -4.52 -10.95 -3.39
CA TYR A 199 -3.81 -10.04 -2.51
C TYR A 199 -4.48 -9.95 -1.14
N THR A 200 -3.66 -9.74 -0.11
CA THR A 200 -4.12 -9.67 1.29
C THR A 200 -3.40 -8.52 2.00
N GLY A 201 -4.00 -7.97 3.03
CA GLY A 201 -3.26 -7.20 4.01
C GLY A 201 -2.23 -8.07 4.73
N HIS A 202 -1.25 -7.46 5.34
CA HIS A 202 -0.12 -8.14 5.97
C HIS A 202 0.36 -7.43 7.22
N GLY A 203 1.10 -8.14 8.05
CA GLY A 203 1.86 -7.52 9.14
C GLY A 203 2.97 -6.63 8.58
N ILE A 204 3.28 -5.55 9.30
CA ILE A 204 4.32 -4.59 8.91
C ILE A 204 4.99 -4.04 10.17
N HIS A 205 6.32 -3.94 10.13
CA HIS A 205 7.13 -3.34 11.19
C HIS A 205 8.56 -3.08 10.68
N THR A 206 9.57 -3.77 11.22
CA THR A 206 10.94 -3.78 10.70
C THR A 206 11.08 -4.61 9.42
N LEU A 207 10.05 -5.34 9.06
CA LEU A 207 9.87 -6.05 7.79
C LEU A 207 8.74 -5.39 7.01
N PHE A 208 8.91 -5.32 5.70
CA PHE A 208 7.90 -4.76 4.81
C PHE A 208 6.65 -5.66 4.78
N HIS A 209 6.84 -6.97 4.55
CA HIS A 209 5.77 -7.96 4.56
C HIS A 209 6.06 -9.06 5.57
N CYS A 210 5.15 -9.28 6.50
CA CYS A 210 5.25 -10.35 7.49
C CYS A 210 3.86 -10.83 7.95
N ALA A 211 3.84 -11.81 8.83
CA ALA A 211 2.59 -12.25 9.46
C ALA A 211 1.96 -11.12 10.32
N PRO A 212 0.61 -11.05 10.38
CA PRO A 212 -0.36 -11.98 9.84
C PRO A 212 -0.76 -11.64 8.39
N ASN A 213 -1.21 -12.64 7.62
CA ASN A 213 -1.96 -12.39 6.41
C ASN A 213 -3.42 -12.10 6.76
N VAL A 214 -3.97 -11.05 6.14
CA VAL A 214 -5.33 -10.55 6.41
C VAL A 214 -6.17 -10.56 5.12
N PRO A 215 -6.82 -11.69 4.80
CA PRO A 215 -7.71 -11.76 3.64
C PRO A 215 -8.91 -10.83 3.78
N HIS A 216 -9.29 -10.18 2.68
CA HIS A 216 -10.38 -9.20 2.62
C HIS A 216 -11.72 -9.80 2.14
N TYR A 217 -11.76 -11.09 1.84
CA TYR A 217 -12.98 -11.83 1.46
C TYR A 217 -13.54 -12.65 2.64
N ALA A 218 -14.85 -12.86 2.64
CA ALA A 218 -15.51 -13.67 3.66
C ALA A 218 -15.19 -15.18 3.51
N LYS A 219 -15.47 -15.96 4.56
CA LYS A 219 -15.22 -17.41 4.61
C LYS A 219 -13.75 -17.79 4.36
N ASN A 220 -12.82 -16.89 4.68
CA ASN A 220 -11.38 -17.20 4.65
C ASN A 220 -10.96 -18.02 5.89
N LYS A 221 -9.76 -18.63 5.79
CA LYS A 221 -9.20 -19.49 6.83
C LYS A 221 -8.09 -18.83 7.65
N ALA A 222 -8.00 -17.49 7.66
CA ALA A 222 -6.97 -16.78 8.44
C ALA A 222 -7.11 -17.11 9.93
N VAL A 223 -6.00 -17.44 10.55
CA VAL A 223 -5.92 -17.83 11.96
C VAL A 223 -5.37 -16.67 12.81
N GLY A 224 -5.69 -16.70 14.09
CA GLY A 224 -5.16 -15.76 15.08
C GLY A 224 -6.07 -14.60 15.40
N THR A 225 -5.74 -13.92 16.50
CA THR A 225 -6.44 -12.78 17.06
C THR A 225 -5.53 -11.58 17.13
N MET A 226 -6.14 -10.40 17.04
CA MET A 226 -5.45 -9.12 17.22
C MET A 226 -5.03 -8.93 18.67
N LYS A 227 -3.81 -8.49 18.88
CA LYS A 227 -3.27 -8.18 20.22
C LYS A 227 -2.75 -6.74 20.22
N PRO A 228 -2.76 -6.04 21.37
CA PRO A 228 -2.12 -4.73 21.49
C PRO A 228 -0.66 -4.79 21.03
N GLY A 229 -0.21 -3.78 20.26
CA GLY A 229 1.15 -3.73 19.75
C GLY A 229 1.37 -4.48 18.42
N MET A 230 0.39 -5.19 17.88
CA MET A 230 0.44 -5.70 16.49
C MET A 230 0.12 -4.58 15.51
N VAL A 231 0.91 -4.49 14.42
CA VAL A 231 0.68 -3.57 13.31
C VAL A 231 0.47 -4.36 12.03
N ARG A 232 -0.46 -3.90 11.20
CA ARG A 232 -0.79 -4.53 9.92
C ARG A 232 -1.34 -3.52 8.93
N THR A 233 -1.26 -3.85 7.67
CA THR A 233 -1.96 -3.14 6.59
C THR A 233 -3.36 -3.73 6.37
N LEU A 234 -4.27 -2.91 5.88
CA LEU A 234 -5.55 -3.31 5.31
C LEU A 234 -5.65 -2.66 3.93
N LEU A 235 -5.70 -3.48 2.91
CA LEU A 235 -5.66 -3.05 1.51
C LEU A 235 -6.79 -3.72 0.73
N PRO A 236 -8.07 -3.33 0.93
CA PRO A 236 -9.16 -3.88 0.13
C PRO A 236 -8.97 -3.49 -1.33
N ILE A 237 -8.78 -4.48 -2.19
CA ILE A 237 -8.66 -4.34 -3.64
C ILE A 237 -9.93 -4.88 -4.26
N TYR A 238 -10.56 -4.07 -5.11
CA TYR A 238 -11.81 -4.42 -5.78
C TYR A 238 -11.63 -4.41 -7.30
N ARG A 239 -12.42 -5.24 -7.95
CA ARG A 239 -12.69 -5.12 -9.39
C ARG A 239 -14.16 -4.81 -9.58
N ASN A 240 -14.47 -3.97 -10.54
CA ASN A 240 -15.84 -3.77 -11.01
C ASN A 240 -16.27 -5.00 -11.84
N ASN A 241 -17.41 -5.60 -11.51
CA ASN A 241 -17.92 -6.75 -12.27
C ASN A 241 -18.46 -6.34 -13.65
N CYS A 242 -18.58 -5.05 -13.94
CA CYS A 242 -19.05 -4.54 -15.23
C CYS A 242 -17.93 -4.36 -16.28
N LEU A 243 -16.66 -4.57 -15.90
CA LEU A 243 -15.50 -4.50 -16.81
C LEU A 243 -14.90 -5.91 -16.99
N LEU A 244 -15.61 -6.79 -17.65
CA LEU A 244 -15.11 -8.01 -18.28
C LEU A 244 -15.24 -7.89 -19.79
#